data_a5f92377adda95f86816c02745cfb10f
#
_entry.id   a5f92377adda95f86816c02745cfb10f
#
_cell.length_a   1.000
_cell.length_b   1.000
_cell.length_c   1.000
_cell.angle_alpha   90.00
_cell.angle_beta   90.00
_cell.angle_gamma   90.00
#
_symmetry.space_group_name_H-M   'P 1'
#
loop_
_entity.id
_entity.type
_entity.pdbx_description
1 polymer ?
#
loop_
_entity_poly.entity_id
_entity_poly.type
_entity_poly.pdbx_seq_one_letter_code
_entity_poly.pdbx_strand_id
1 'polypeptide(L)'
;MQLEQLYQKALNFEYLTKEEGMFLFENAPLAELSYVADTLRKKQVPHGKVTWQIDRNLNTTNVCIANCKFCNFYRIPGHPESYITDMDTYRVKIKETIAWGGDQLLLQGGHHPELGLDFYANLFKQIKAEFPDIKLHTLGPPEIAHIAKIGGHTHTHVLKTLKEAGMNSLPGAG
;
A
#
# COMPACT_ATOMS: atom_id res chain seq x y z
N MET A 1 20.25 -12.67 28.64
CA MET A 1 20.21 -13.07 27.23
C MET A 1 21.60 -12.86 26.64
N GLN A 2 22.07 -13.76 25.77
CA GLN A 2 23.35 -13.59 25.09
C GLN A 2 23.08 -13.23 23.61
N LEU A 3 23.76 -12.22 23.09
CA LEU A 3 23.57 -11.73 21.72
C LEU A 3 23.78 -12.83 20.69
N GLU A 4 24.85 -13.63 20.83
CA GLU A 4 25.16 -14.71 19.90
C GLU A 4 24.02 -15.74 19.77
N GLN A 5 23.39 -16.11 20.89
CA GLN A 5 22.27 -17.05 20.86
C GLN A 5 21.07 -16.50 20.08
N LEU A 6 20.80 -15.20 20.20
CA LEU A 6 19.72 -14.54 19.47
C LEU A 6 20.04 -14.39 17.98
N TYR A 7 21.31 -14.15 17.64
CA TYR A 7 21.76 -14.14 16.24
C TYR A 7 21.59 -15.52 15.60
N GLN A 8 22.01 -16.59 16.29
CA GLN A 8 21.84 -17.95 15.77
C GLN A 8 20.35 -18.32 15.65
N LYS A 9 19.53 -17.94 16.61
CA LYS A 9 18.09 -18.14 16.55
C LYS A 9 17.50 -17.48 15.29
N ALA A 10 17.82 -16.21 15.02
CA ALA A 10 17.40 -15.50 13.82
C ALA A 10 17.92 -16.18 12.54
N LEU A 11 19.20 -16.56 12.51
CA LEU A 11 19.81 -17.22 11.34
C LEU A 11 19.23 -18.62 11.05
N ASN A 12 18.60 -19.25 12.03
CA ASN A 12 17.84 -20.50 11.89
C ASN A 12 16.38 -20.27 11.49
N PHE A 13 15.97 -19.05 11.19
CA PHE A 13 14.58 -18.65 10.88
C PHE A 13 13.61 -18.86 12.03
N GLU A 14 14.09 -18.85 13.26
CA GLU A 14 13.23 -18.89 14.43
C GLU A 14 12.78 -17.47 14.80
N TYR A 15 11.49 -17.33 15.13
CA TYR A 15 10.94 -16.02 15.52
C TYR A 15 11.50 -15.59 16.86
N LEU A 16 11.95 -14.34 16.93
CA LEU A 16 12.32 -13.70 18.18
C LEU A 16 11.06 -13.29 18.94
N THR A 17 11.07 -13.40 20.26
CA THR A 17 10.05 -12.80 21.10
C THR A 17 10.20 -11.28 21.11
N LYS A 18 9.18 -10.58 21.62
CA LYS A 18 9.25 -9.12 21.78
C LYS A 18 10.41 -8.70 22.68
N GLU A 19 10.60 -9.40 23.79
CA GLU A 19 11.67 -9.16 24.76
C GLU A 19 13.04 -9.40 24.16
N GLU A 20 13.21 -10.47 23.38
CA GLU A 20 14.44 -10.74 22.63
C GLU A 20 14.74 -9.67 21.59
N GLY A 21 13.72 -9.20 20.87
CA GLY A 21 13.86 -8.11 19.90
C GLY A 21 14.26 -6.79 20.57
N MET A 22 13.62 -6.45 21.69
CA MET A 22 14.01 -5.27 22.49
C MET A 22 15.43 -5.37 23.02
N PHE A 23 15.83 -6.54 23.52
CA PHE A 23 17.19 -6.77 24.01
C PHE A 23 18.22 -6.56 22.89
N LEU A 24 17.99 -7.07 21.66
CA LEU A 24 18.83 -6.82 20.52
C LEU A 24 18.90 -5.33 20.14
N PHE A 25 17.75 -4.66 20.14
CA PHE A 25 17.69 -3.23 19.82
C PHE A 25 18.53 -2.36 20.77
N GLU A 26 18.50 -2.69 22.05
CA GLU A 26 19.19 -1.92 23.09
C GLU A 26 20.68 -2.26 23.25
N ASN A 27 21.09 -3.51 22.95
CA ASN A 27 22.40 -4.02 23.35
C ASN A 27 23.29 -4.46 22.17
N ALA A 28 22.70 -4.75 20.99
CA ALA A 28 23.48 -5.29 19.89
C ALA A 28 24.22 -4.19 19.12
N PRO A 29 25.52 -4.37 18.79
CA PRO A 29 26.21 -3.47 17.87
C PRO A 29 25.56 -3.46 16.49
N LEU A 30 25.40 -2.26 15.91
CA LEU A 30 24.75 -2.11 14.58
C LEU A 30 25.44 -2.93 13.50
N ALA A 31 26.76 -3.02 13.55
CA ALA A 31 27.55 -3.81 12.57
C ALA A 31 27.20 -5.30 12.62
N GLU A 32 27.00 -5.86 13.81
CA GLU A 32 26.60 -7.25 14.00
C GLU A 32 25.18 -7.48 13.53
N LEU A 33 24.22 -6.59 13.89
CA LEU A 33 22.84 -6.67 13.39
C LEU A 33 22.80 -6.59 11.86
N SER A 34 23.59 -5.71 11.26
CA SER A 34 23.67 -5.58 9.80
C SER A 34 24.21 -6.85 9.14
N TYR A 35 25.24 -7.46 9.73
CA TYR A 35 25.79 -8.73 9.24
C TYR A 35 24.78 -9.87 9.34
N VAL A 36 24.10 -10.01 10.47
CA VAL A 36 23.08 -11.04 10.69
C VAL A 36 21.91 -10.84 9.73
N ALA A 37 21.42 -9.61 9.58
CA ALA A 37 20.32 -9.29 8.68
C ALA A 37 20.69 -9.56 7.21
N ASP A 38 21.87 -9.18 6.74
CA ASP A 38 22.33 -9.47 5.38
C ASP A 38 22.52 -10.97 5.14
N THR A 39 23.05 -11.69 6.14
CA THR A 39 23.19 -13.15 6.07
C THR A 39 21.82 -13.82 5.96
N LEU A 40 20.85 -13.39 6.76
CA LEU A 40 19.48 -13.88 6.72
C LEU A 40 18.82 -13.58 5.35
N ARG A 41 18.98 -12.35 4.85
CA ARG A 41 18.52 -11.97 3.52
C ARG A 41 19.10 -12.86 2.42
N LYS A 42 20.40 -13.15 2.47
CA LYS A 42 21.08 -14.03 1.49
C LYS A 42 20.55 -15.46 1.55
N LYS A 43 20.19 -15.95 2.72
CA LYS A 43 19.56 -17.27 2.87
C LYS A 43 18.12 -17.27 2.29
N GLN A 44 17.36 -16.19 2.48
CA GLN A 44 15.99 -16.07 1.97
C GLN A 44 15.95 -15.81 0.46
N VAL A 45 16.91 -15.05 -0.06
CA VAL A 45 16.97 -14.65 -1.49
C VAL A 45 18.36 -15.01 -2.04
N PRO A 46 18.64 -16.32 -2.25
CA PRO A 46 19.99 -16.79 -2.57
C PRO A 46 20.52 -16.31 -3.93
N HIS A 47 19.65 -15.83 -4.81
CA HIS A 47 20.03 -15.41 -6.16
C HIS A 47 20.61 -13.98 -6.23
N GLY A 48 20.73 -13.29 -5.11
CA GLY A 48 21.29 -11.94 -5.04
C GLY A 48 20.50 -10.86 -5.81
N LYS A 49 19.32 -11.19 -6.32
CA LYS A 49 18.49 -10.25 -7.05
C LYS A 49 17.83 -9.27 -6.09
N VAL A 50 17.96 -7.98 -6.39
CA VAL A 50 17.16 -6.92 -5.78
C VAL A 50 16.14 -6.48 -6.82
N THR A 51 14.86 -6.61 -6.48
CA THR A 51 13.77 -6.14 -7.34
C THR A 51 13.39 -4.71 -6.96
N TRP A 52 12.94 -3.97 -7.94
CA TRP A 52 12.44 -2.61 -7.78
C TRP A 52 11.25 -2.42 -8.72
N GLN A 53 10.46 -1.41 -8.47
CA GLN A 53 9.29 -1.10 -9.28
C GLN A 53 9.17 0.40 -9.48
N ILE A 54 8.83 0.81 -10.70
CA ILE A 54 8.37 2.16 -10.97
C ILE A 54 6.85 2.12 -10.84
N ASP A 55 6.31 2.78 -9.85
CA ASP A 55 4.88 3.03 -9.73
C ASP A 55 4.58 4.53 -9.69
N ARG A 56 3.33 4.86 -9.86
CA ARG A 56 2.84 6.23 -9.77
C ARG A 56 1.81 6.35 -8.67
N ASN A 57 2.10 7.18 -7.68
CA ASN A 57 1.09 7.56 -6.71
C ASN A 57 0.08 8.52 -7.36
N LEU A 58 -1.20 8.15 -7.30
CA LEU A 58 -2.34 8.95 -7.73
C LEU A 58 -3.41 8.91 -6.65
N ASN A 59 -3.74 10.07 -6.12
CA ASN A 59 -4.80 10.15 -5.13
C ASN A 59 -6.14 10.31 -5.81
N THR A 60 -7.08 9.43 -5.50
CA THR A 60 -8.43 9.44 -6.05
C THR A 60 -9.17 10.72 -5.65
N THR A 61 -8.98 11.16 -4.40
CA THR A 61 -9.55 12.38 -3.84
C THR A 61 -8.75 12.82 -2.63
N ASN A 62 -8.72 14.11 -2.35
CA ASN A 62 -8.22 14.65 -1.08
C ASN A 62 -9.34 14.89 -0.06
N VAL A 63 -10.60 14.66 -0.41
CA VAL A 63 -11.72 14.80 0.52
C VAL A 63 -11.70 13.65 1.52
N CYS A 64 -11.63 13.96 2.82
CA CYS A 64 -11.53 12.94 3.86
C CYS A 64 -12.25 13.36 5.14
N ILE A 65 -13.08 12.46 5.67
CA ILE A 65 -13.78 12.65 6.95
C ILE A 65 -13.03 12.03 8.15
N ALA A 66 -11.90 11.35 7.93
CA ALA A 66 -11.16 10.70 9.01
C ALA A 66 -10.44 11.69 9.94
N ASN A 67 -10.12 12.90 9.45
CA ASN A 67 -9.52 13.99 10.23
C ASN A 67 -8.26 13.58 11.01
N CYS A 68 -7.35 12.84 10.38
CA CYS A 68 -6.10 12.40 11.00
C CYS A 68 -5.20 13.60 11.31
N LYS A 69 -4.77 13.73 12.55
CA LYS A 69 -4.00 14.89 13.05
C LYS A 69 -2.66 15.12 12.35
N PHE A 70 -2.04 14.08 11.83
CA PHE A 70 -0.75 14.18 11.11
C PHE A 70 -0.90 14.40 9.60
N CYS A 71 -2.10 14.20 9.04
CA CYS A 71 -2.32 14.26 7.59
C CYS A 71 -2.53 15.71 7.13
N ASN A 72 -1.57 16.26 6.39
CA ASN A 72 -1.70 17.59 5.80
C ASN A 72 -2.32 17.57 4.38
N PHE A 73 -2.59 16.39 3.86
CA PHE A 73 -3.12 16.19 2.51
C PHE A 73 -4.65 16.40 2.44
N TYR A 74 -5.38 15.97 3.48
CA TYR A 74 -6.83 15.94 3.43
C TYR A 74 -7.47 17.33 3.41
N ARG A 75 -8.65 17.39 2.78
CA ARG A 75 -9.58 18.53 2.86
C ARG A 75 -10.93 18.02 3.36
N ILE A 76 -11.62 18.82 4.14
CA ILE A 76 -13.00 18.52 4.55
C ILE A 76 -13.94 18.65 3.35
N PRO A 77 -15.09 17.96 3.33
CA PRO A 77 -16.09 18.11 2.28
C PRO A 77 -16.49 19.59 2.08
N GLY A 78 -16.56 20.03 0.82
CA GLY A 78 -16.88 21.41 0.47
C GLY A 78 -15.74 22.42 0.58
N HIS A 79 -14.53 22.00 0.93
CA HIS A 79 -13.36 22.89 0.91
C HIS A 79 -13.03 23.33 -0.53
N PRO A 80 -12.63 24.60 -0.77
CA PRO A 80 -12.34 25.10 -2.13
C PRO A 80 -11.25 24.31 -2.89
N GLU A 81 -10.30 23.71 -2.16
CA GLU A 81 -9.24 22.89 -2.74
C GLU A 81 -9.61 21.40 -2.84
N SER A 82 -10.87 21.05 -2.58
CA SER A 82 -11.33 19.65 -2.70
C SER A 82 -11.36 19.23 -4.16
N TYR A 83 -10.93 17.98 -4.42
CA TYR A 83 -11.00 17.40 -5.76
C TYR A 83 -11.36 15.92 -5.73
N ILE A 84 -11.89 15.46 -6.84
CA ILE A 84 -11.94 14.05 -7.24
C ILE A 84 -11.18 13.97 -8.56
N THR A 85 -10.21 13.09 -8.66
CA THR A 85 -9.38 12.94 -9.87
C THR A 85 -10.22 12.40 -11.01
N ASP A 86 -10.19 13.07 -12.15
CA ASP A 86 -10.92 12.70 -13.36
C ASP A 86 -10.13 11.68 -14.23
N MET A 87 -10.82 11.06 -15.17
CA MET A 87 -10.22 10.07 -16.07
C MET A 87 -9.15 10.64 -16.99
N ASP A 88 -9.23 11.92 -17.37
CA ASP A 88 -8.20 12.54 -18.23
C ASP A 88 -6.88 12.67 -17.47
N THR A 89 -6.94 13.04 -16.21
CA THR A 89 -5.77 13.04 -15.33
C THR A 89 -5.18 11.64 -15.17
N TYR A 90 -6.02 10.60 -14.97
CA TYR A 90 -5.54 9.21 -14.93
C TYR A 90 -4.84 8.83 -16.24
N ARG A 91 -5.42 9.14 -17.40
CA ARG A 91 -4.83 8.83 -18.71
C ARG A 91 -3.45 9.46 -18.89
N VAL A 92 -3.32 10.73 -18.55
CA VAL A 92 -2.02 11.43 -18.61
C VAL A 92 -1.00 10.74 -17.71
N LYS A 93 -1.35 10.51 -16.45
CA LYS A 93 -0.43 9.93 -15.47
C LYS A 93 -0.06 8.48 -15.76
N ILE A 94 -0.97 7.68 -16.27
CA ILE A 94 -0.69 6.31 -16.68
C ILE A 94 0.27 6.29 -17.88
N LYS A 95 0.04 7.12 -18.89
CA LYS A 95 0.94 7.24 -20.05
C LYS A 95 2.35 7.68 -19.65
N GLU A 96 2.47 8.65 -18.73
CA GLU A 96 3.78 9.05 -18.17
C GLU A 96 4.46 7.87 -17.47
N THR A 97 3.72 7.12 -16.66
CA THR A 97 4.24 5.94 -15.92
C THR A 97 4.77 4.89 -16.88
N ILE A 98 4.00 4.55 -17.92
CA ILE A 98 4.38 3.58 -18.95
C ILE A 98 5.63 4.08 -19.71
N ALA A 99 5.70 5.36 -20.04
CA ALA A 99 6.86 5.95 -20.72
C ALA A 99 8.15 5.85 -19.90
N TRP A 100 8.05 5.82 -18.57
CA TRP A 100 9.17 5.59 -17.65
C TRP A 100 9.48 4.11 -17.38
N GLY A 101 8.75 3.20 -18.03
CA GLY A 101 8.90 1.76 -17.83
C GLY A 101 8.18 1.23 -16.59
N GLY A 102 7.26 2.01 -16.01
CA GLY A 102 6.42 1.59 -14.88
C GLY A 102 5.19 0.82 -15.36
N ASP A 103 4.67 -0.03 -14.51
CA ASP A 103 3.52 -0.89 -14.79
C ASP A 103 2.48 -0.92 -13.66
N GLN A 104 2.60 0.00 -12.69
CA GLN A 104 1.73 0.02 -11.52
C GLN A 104 1.27 1.43 -11.16
N LEU A 105 0.04 1.53 -10.69
CA LEU A 105 -0.48 2.70 -9.97
C LEU A 105 -0.65 2.37 -8.50
N LEU A 106 -0.21 3.28 -7.63
CA LEU A 106 -0.57 3.30 -6.22
C LEU A 106 -1.73 4.28 -6.06
N LEU A 107 -2.95 3.76 -5.94
CA LEU A 107 -4.16 4.57 -5.77
C LEU A 107 -4.60 4.57 -4.31
N GLN A 108 -4.40 5.66 -3.64
CA GLN A 108 -4.91 5.94 -2.30
C GLN A 108 -5.70 7.24 -2.33
N GLY A 109 -6.39 7.55 -1.25
CA GLY A 109 -7.14 8.80 -1.18
C GLY A 109 -7.76 9.05 0.17
N GLY A 110 -8.55 10.11 0.24
CA GLY A 110 -9.33 10.41 1.42
C GLY A 110 -10.57 9.52 1.56
N HIS A 111 -11.06 9.37 2.77
CA HIS A 111 -12.36 8.75 3.06
C HIS A 111 -13.48 9.71 2.66
N HIS A 112 -13.80 9.74 1.37
CA HIS A 112 -14.86 10.60 0.85
C HIS A 112 -16.23 10.05 1.29
N PRO A 113 -17.16 10.88 1.79
CA PRO A 113 -18.43 10.41 2.34
C PRO A 113 -19.37 9.78 1.29
N GLU A 114 -19.19 10.11 0.02
CA GLU A 114 -20.11 9.72 -1.08
C GLU A 114 -19.46 8.76 -2.10
N LEU A 115 -18.14 8.57 -2.10
CA LEU A 115 -17.48 7.67 -3.04
C LEU A 115 -17.53 6.23 -2.50
N GLY A 116 -18.60 5.53 -2.86
CA GLY A 116 -18.85 4.15 -2.47
C GLY A 116 -18.26 3.12 -3.41
N LEU A 117 -18.64 1.86 -3.22
CA LEU A 117 -18.13 0.70 -3.96
C LEU A 117 -18.27 0.83 -5.48
N ASP A 118 -19.43 1.31 -5.95
CA ASP A 118 -19.71 1.46 -7.38
C ASP A 118 -18.76 2.46 -8.06
N PHE A 119 -18.42 3.55 -7.36
CA PHE A 119 -17.47 4.52 -7.88
C PHE A 119 -16.11 3.87 -8.15
N TYR A 120 -15.54 3.19 -7.17
CA TYR A 120 -14.23 2.56 -7.31
C TYR A 120 -14.25 1.39 -8.30
N ALA A 121 -15.30 0.58 -8.29
CA ALA A 121 -15.45 -0.52 -9.26
C ALA A 121 -15.50 0.01 -10.70
N ASN A 122 -16.26 1.09 -10.95
CA ASN A 122 -16.35 1.71 -12.27
C ASN A 122 -15.02 2.35 -12.68
N LEU A 123 -14.34 3.06 -11.78
CA LEU A 123 -13.02 3.63 -12.02
C LEU A 123 -12.02 2.55 -12.45
N PHE A 124 -11.95 1.44 -11.72
CA PHE A 124 -11.00 0.35 -12.03
C PHE A 124 -11.32 -0.31 -13.37
N LYS A 125 -12.61 -0.56 -13.66
CA LYS A 125 -13.04 -1.08 -14.97
C LYS A 125 -12.65 -0.15 -16.11
N GLN A 126 -12.84 1.17 -15.97
CA GLN A 126 -12.46 2.15 -16.97
C GLN A 126 -10.94 2.17 -17.21
N ILE A 127 -10.14 2.19 -16.13
CA ILE A 127 -8.68 2.12 -16.24
C ILE A 127 -8.26 0.83 -16.94
N LYS A 128 -8.81 -0.33 -16.53
CA LYS A 128 -8.47 -1.62 -17.12
C LYS A 128 -8.92 -1.77 -18.56
N ALA A 129 -9.99 -1.14 -18.98
CA ALA A 129 -10.46 -1.15 -20.37
C ALA A 129 -9.48 -0.41 -21.31
N GLU A 130 -8.88 0.69 -20.83
CA GLU A 130 -7.92 1.48 -21.63
C GLU A 130 -6.46 1.01 -21.46
N PHE A 131 -6.12 0.51 -20.26
CA PHE A 131 -4.76 0.11 -19.87
C PHE A 131 -4.77 -1.25 -19.19
N PRO A 132 -5.01 -2.36 -19.92
CA PRO A 132 -5.21 -3.69 -19.33
C PRO A 132 -4.01 -4.19 -18.52
N ASP A 133 -2.79 -3.82 -18.92
CA ASP A 133 -1.55 -4.29 -18.30
C ASP A 133 -1.14 -3.51 -17.05
N ILE A 134 -1.71 -2.30 -16.84
CA ILE A 134 -1.37 -1.50 -15.66
C ILE A 134 -1.89 -2.18 -14.39
N LYS A 135 -1.04 -2.38 -13.42
CA LYS A 135 -1.40 -2.96 -12.12
C LYS A 135 -2.06 -1.91 -11.23
N LEU A 136 -3.16 -2.28 -10.61
CA LEU A 136 -3.87 -1.44 -9.65
C LEU A 136 -3.54 -1.91 -8.23
N HIS A 137 -2.61 -1.23 -7.59
CA HIS A 137 -2.25 -1.38 -6.18
C HIS A 137 -3.01 -0.30 -5.41
N THR A 138 -4.16 -0.64 -4.83
CA THR A 138 -5.15 0.38 -4.50
C THR A 138 -5.81 0.16 -3.16
N LEU A 139 -6.24 1.25 -2.54
CA LEU A 139 -7.12 1.28 -1.37
C LEU A 139 -6.59 0.45 -0.20
N GLY A 140 -6.02 1.09 0.79
CA GLY A 140 -5.60 0.43 2.03
C GLY A 140 -6.78 -0.13 2.83
N PRO A 141 -6.51 -0.94 3.85
CA PRO A 141 -7.55 -1.48 4.73
C PRO A 141 -8.52 -0.44 5.31
N PRO A 142 -8.08 0.78 5.68
CA PRO A 142 -8.99 1.82 6.15
C PRO A 142 -10.00 2.28 5.10
N GLU A 143 -9.58 2.42 3.83
CA GLU A 143 -10.48 2.78 2.73
C GLU A 143 -11.48 1.66 2.44
N ILE A 144 -11.05 0.40 2.48
CA ILE A 144 -11.96 -0.76 2.33
C ILE A 144 -13.01 -0.77 3.44
N ALA A 145 -12.60 -0.53 4.69
CA ALA A 145 -13.52 -0.45 5.82
C ALA A 145 -14.50 0.72 5.68
N HIS A 146 -14.02 1.87 5.20
CA HIS A 146 -14.85 3.04 4.94
C HIS A 146 -15.90 2.76 3.84
N ILE A 147 -15.49 2.23 2.70
CA ILE A 147 -16.39 1.86 1.59
C ILE A 147 -17.46 0.85 2.05
N ALA A 148 -17.04 -0.16 2.81
CA ALA A 148 -17.95 -1.15 3.37
C ALA A 148 -18.99 -0.49 4.29
N LYS A 149 -18.55 0.42 5.16
CA LYS A 149 -19.41 1.13 6.12
C LYS A 149 -20.45 2.00 5.43
N ILE A 150 -20.04 2.84 4.48
CA ILE A 150 -20.99 3.77 3.82
C ILE A 150 -21.96 3.05 2.89
N GLY A 151 -21.55 1.92 2.29
CA GLY A 151 -22.42 1.11 1.42
C GLY A 151 -23.23 0.03 2.12
N GLY A 152 -23.03 -0.18 3.43
CA GLY A 152 -23.68 -1.27 4.15
C GLY A 152 -23.23 -2.66 3.69
N HIS A 153 -21.99 -2.79 3.21
CA HIS A 153 -21.43 -4.03 2.67
C HIS A 153 -20.51 -4.72 3.67
N THR A 154 -20.31 -6.02 3.48
CA THR A 154 -19.20 -6.74 4.15
C THR A 154 -17.89 -6.42 3.47
N HIS A 155 -16.77 -6.45 4.22
CA HIS A 155 -15.42 -6.29 3.67
C HIS A 155 -15.15 -7.32 2.56
N THR A 156 -15.60 -8.56 2.74
CA THR A 156 -15.45 -9.63 1.73
C THR A 156 -16.17 -9.27 0.42
N HIS A 157 -17.38 -8.70 0.49
CA HIS A 157 -18.10 -8.27 -0.71
C HIS A 157 -17.35 -7.15 -1.44
N VAL A 158 -16.91 -6.12 -0.70
CA VAL A 158 -16.12 -5.01 -1.27
C VAL A 158 -14.86 -5.53 -1.97
N LEU A 159 -14.08 -6.36 -1.29
CA LEU A 159 -12.83 -6.92 -1.85
C LEU A 159 -13.07 -7.76 -3.10
N LYS A 160 -14.09 -8.62 -3.11
CA LYS A 160 -14.45 -9.43 -4.29
C LYS A 160 -14.83 -8.55 -5.47
N THR A 161 -15.73 -7.59 -5.26
CA THR A 161 -16.19 -6.68 -6.32
C THR A 161 -15.05 -5.86 -6.91
N LEU A 162 -14.16 -5.30 -6.06
CA LEU A 162 -13.01 -4.54 -6.53
C LEU A 162 -11.97 -5.40 -7.25
N LYS A 163 -11.75 -6.63 -6.79
CA LYS A 163 -10.89 -7.60 -7.49
C LYS A 163 -11.45 -7.93 -8.88
N GLU A 164 -12.74 -8.20 -8.99
CA GLU A 164 -13.41 -8.44 -10.28
C GLU A 164 -13.38 -7.21 -11.19
N ALA A 165 -13.35 -6.01 -10.62
CA ALA A 165 -13.19 -4.75 -11.35
C ALA A 165 -11.75 -4.48 -11.81
N GLY A 166 -10.76 -5.26 -11.37
CA GLY A 166 -9.37 -5.16 -11.82
C GLY A 166 -8.35 -4.77 -10.76
N MET A 167 -8.73 -4.67 -9.48
CA MET A 167 -7.78 -4.48 -8.38
C MET A 167 -6.82 -5.67 -8.30
N ASN A 168 -5.51 -5.40 -8.28
CA ASN A 168 -4.47 -6.43 -8.21
C ASN A 168 -3.99 -6.68 -6.78
N SER A 169 -3.84 -5.64 -5.98
CA SER A 169 -3.33 -5.74 -4.61
C SER A 169 -3.74 -4.51 -3.78
N LEU A 170 -3.57 -4.63 -2.46
CA LEU A 170 -3.76 -3.52 -1.53
C LEU A 170 -2.42 -3.10 -0.94
N PRO A 171 -2.16 -1.79 -0.81
CA PRO A 171 -1.06 -1.29 0.02
C PRO A 171 -1.33 -1.58 1.50
N GLY A 172 -0.25 -1.60 2.29
CA GLY A 172 -0.38 -1.59 3.73
C GLY A 172 -0.99 -0.28 4.23
N ALA A 173 -1.45 -0.28 5.46
CA ALA A 173 -1.87 0.92 6.15
C ALA A 173 -0.99 1.11 7.38
N GLY A 174 -0.45 2.30 7.54
CA GLY A 174 0.30 2.70 8.73
C GLY A 174 -0.63 3.22 9.83
#